data_c825905bdbf5cca696009ca50e2f986b
#
_entry.id   c825905bdbf5cca696009ca50e2f986b
#
_cell.length_a   1.000
_cell.length_b   1.000
_cell.length_c   1.000
_cell.angle_alpha   90.00
_cell.angle_beta   90.00
_cell.angle_gamma   90.00
#
_symmetry.space_group_name_H-M   'P 1'
#
loop_
_entity.id
_entity.type
_entity.pdbx_description
1 polymer ?
#
loop_
_entity_poly.entity_id
_entity_poly.type
_entity_poly.pdbx_seq_one_letter_code
_entity_poly.pdbx_strand_id
1 'polypeptide(L)'
;MRRAHSYALRRALTPALLGLSLLAGGCQKEPPGYEGPFQRQVRKAIPELEESSGLTFKKLPVLELKTRDEVRAFLERQFNEQITPLEISGSQSAYRLFGLLPDTLDLRRFLLDLLTEQVAGYYDPATKVLYVVSDAAPEIRDITITHELMHALQDQHVRLDSVQSLKGDNDRMVAMQSVIEGQAVYEQLVAMTGGGDFGLRMPGGWDRVRDMIREGQASMPLFANAPVMIQETLLFPYLSGAEYIRQFKRVRSGQTPFAPFASSTEQVLHPEKYLDSVPDLPTRVTLGAPLGGSLVHEDNLGEFETRLFLYQHLKDQAVAMRGAAGWDGDRYQVVNTPAGAAIGWLTVWDSVVEAAEFRDAMERLVERRFGATRGAGGTGDTRRWTARGRHLLLSAETVGGRSVVVYEDAPDAFTGRLLAIDRAALQEP
;
A
#
# COMPACT_ATOMS: atom_id res chain seq x y z
N MET A 1 -45.34 49.62 -31.68
CA MET A 1 -46.43 50.05 -30.72
C MET A 1 -45.83 49.99 -29.33
N ARG A 2 -45.39 51.11 -28.79
CA ARG A 2 -46.01 51.88 -27.70
C ARG A 2 -46.17 51.05 -26.41
N ARG A 3 -45.67 51.38 -25.21
CA ARG A 3 -45.26 52.65 -24.60
C ARG A 3 -44.36 52.39 -23.40
N ALA A 4 -43.41 53.29 -23.20
CA ALA A 4 -42.76 53.59 -21.95
C ALA A 4 -43.73 54.16 -20.92
N HIS A 5 -43.43 54.05 -19.62
CA HIS A 5 -43.62 55.15 -18.66
C HIS A 5 -42.73 54.96 -17.43
N SER A 6 -41.90 55.91 -17.22
CA SER A 6 -41.18 56.41 -16.08
C SER A 6 -42.07 56.96 -14.96
N TYR A 7 -41.52 57.06 -13.73
CA TYR A 7 -41.56 58.14 -12.72
C TYR A 7 -41.14 57.58 -11.37
N ALA A 8 -40.04 57.93 -10.82
CA ALA A 8 -39.62 59.19 -10.14
C ALA A 8 -39.81 59.16 -8.60
N LEU A 9 -38.64 59.28 -7.96
CA LEU A 9 -38.33 59.86 -6.63
C LEU A 9 -39.45 60.06 -5.60
N ARG A 10 -39.23 59.58 -4.38
CA ARG A 10 -39.38 60.40 -3.16
C ARG A 10 -38.38 59.98 -2.08
N ARG A 11 -37.58 60.96 -1.65
CA ARG A 11 -36.78 60.96 -0.40
C ARG A 11 -37.72 61.15 0.78
N ALA A 12 -37.50 60.41 1.87
CA ALA A 12 -37.88 60.85 3.21
C ALA A 12 -36.80 60.33 4.20
N LEU A 13 -36.28 61.22 4.99
CA LEU A 13 -35.25 61.14 6.03
C LEU A 13 -35.85 60.65 7.36
N THR A 14 -34.96 59.95 8.11
CA THR A 14 -34.80 59.85 9.58
C THR A 14 -35.61 58.81 10.35
N PRO A 15 -35.11 58.37 11.56
CA PRO A 15 -33.83 58.61 12.21
C PRO A 15 -33.09 57.30 12.65
N ALA A 16 -31.82 57.49 13.02
CA ALA A 16 -30.93 56.52 13.62
C ALA A 16 -31.45 56.03 14.98
N LEU A 17 -31.61 54.72 15.12
CA LEU A 17 -31.65 54.01 16.40
C LEU A 17 -30.30 53.25 16.55
N LEU A 18 -29.44 53.80 17.42
CA LEU A 18 -28.25 53.10 17.93
C LEU A 18 -28.73 51.87 18.71
N GLY A 19 -28.71 50.72 18.04
CA GLY A 19 -28.79 49.44 18.70
C GLY A 19 -27.37 49.04 19.16
N LEU A 20 -27.12 49.23 20.44
CA LEU A 20 -25.93 48.74 21.15
C LEU A 20 -26.00 47.20 21.16
N SER A 21 -25.47 46.57 20.12
CA SER A 21 -25.24 45.09 20.11
C SER A 21 -24.12 44.83 21.11
N LEU A 22 -24.47 44.42 22.30
CA LEU A 22 -23.59 43.74 23.22
C LEU A 22 -23.02 42.52 22.51
N LEU A 23 -21.81 42.64 21.96
CA LEU A 23 -20.94 41.52 21.63
C LEU A 23 -20.63 40.81 22.95
N ALA A 24 -21.47 39.83 23.31
CA ALA A 24 -21.10 38.79 24.23
C ALA A 24 -19.97 37.98 23.55
N GLY A 25 -18.77 38.51 23.65
CA GLY A 25 -17.55 37.74 23.40
C GLY A 25 -17.52 36.62 24.44
N GLY A 26 -18.15 35.50 24.14
CA GLY A 26 -17.88 34.26 24.86
C GLY A 26 -16.40 34.04 24.70
N CYS A 27 -15.63 34.17 25.80
CA CYS A 27 -14.30 33.59 25.90
C CYS A 27 -14.47 32.07 25.68
N GLN A 28 -14.41 31.63 24.45
CA GLN A 28 -14.06 30.24 24.17
C GLN A 28 -12.67 30.09 24.81
N LYS A 29 -12.61 29.39 25.94
CA LYS A 29 -11.33 28.93 26.47
C LYS A 29 -10.71 28.14 25.32
N GLU A 30 -9.60 28.67 24.81
CA GLU A 30 -8.76 27.86 23.91
C GLU A 30 -8.55 26.50 24.57
N PRO A 31 -8.74 25.38 23.88
CA PRO A 31 -8.49 24.07 24.44
C PRO A 31 -7.06 24.08 25.00
N PRO A 32 -6.80 23.46 26.17
CA PRO A 32 -5.48 23.47 26.79
C PRO A 32 -4.47 23.01 25.75
N GLY A 33 -3.54 23.88 25.40
CA GLY A 33 -2.53 23.60 24.38
C GLY A 33 -1.69 22.39 24.82
N TYR A 34 -1.16 21.64 23.87
CA TYR A 34 -0.28 20.52 24.15
C TYR A 34 0.87 20.94 25.08
N GLU A 35 1.07 20.18 26.16
CA GLU A 35 2.16 20.34 27.14
C GLU A 35 2.94 19.02 27.21
N GLY A 36 4.12 18.97 26.58
CA GLY A 36 4.94 17.78 26.51
C GLY A 36 6.22 18.01 25.69
N PRO A 37 6.98 16.96 25.41
CA PRO A 37 8.16 17.04 24.55
C PRO A 37 7.83 17.67 23.20
N PHE A 38 8.76 18.45 22.65
CA PHE A 38 8.63 19.12 21.34
C PHE A 38 7.37 20.00 21.20
N GLN A 39 6.98 20.68 22.29
CA GLN A 39 5.75 21.47 22.40
C GLN A 39 5.55 22.43 21.22
N ARG A 40 6.61 23.11 20.77
CA ARG A 40 6.54 24.06 19.66
C ARG A 40 6.16 23.38 18.35
N GLN A 41 6.78 22.24 18.05
CA GLN A 41 6.53 21.47 16.83
C GLN A 41 5.12 20.90 16.84
N VAL A 42 4.72 20.27 17.92
CA VAL A 42 3.38 19.66 18.08
C VAL A 42 2.27 20.72 17.99
N ARG A 43 2.42 21.86 18.69
CA ARG A 43 1.43 22.97 18.65
C ARG A 43 1.32 23.59 17.26
N LYS A 44 2.39 23.58 16.47
CA LYS A 44 2.36 24.06 15.10
C LYS A 44 1.66 23.03 14.18
N ALA A 45 2.01 21.75 14.30
CA ALA A 45 1.53 20.70 13.39
C ALA A 45 0.04 20.37 13.58
N ILE A 46 -0.48 20.38 14.80
CA ILE A 46 -1.88 20.00 15.09
C ILE A 46 -2.87 20.80 14.23
N PRO A 47 -2.93 22.15 14.28
CA PRO A 47 -3.91 22.90 13.49
C PRO A 47 -3.72 22.73 11.97
N GLU A 48 -2.47 22.61 11.51
CA GLU A 48 -2.17 22.41 10.09
C GLU A 48 -2.68 21.04 9.60
N LEU A 49 -2.53 19.99 10.41
CA LEU A 49 -3.04 18.65 10.12
C LEU A 49 -4.58 18.60 10.19
N GLU A 50 -5.19 19.24 11.16
CA GLU A 50 -6.66 19.30 11.27
C GLU A 50 -7.27 20.03 10.07
N GLU A 51 -6.71 21.16 9.67
CA GLU A 51 -7.17 21.93 8.52
C GLU A 51 -6.99 21.15 7.21
N SER A 52 -5.83 20.56 6.99
CA SER A 52 -5.52 19.89 5.73
C SER A 52 -6.25 18.55 5.58
N SER A 53 -6.36 17.75 6.66
CA SER A 53 -7.03 16.46 6.63
C SER A 53 -8.56 16.53 6.73
N GLY A 54 -9.09 17.62 7.32
CA GLY A 54 -10.50 17.73 7.69
C GLY A 54 -10.89 16.89 8.91
N LEU A 55 -9.93 16.28 9.59
CA LEU A 55 -10.12 15.53 10.84
C LEU A 55 -9.77 16.41 12.03
N THR A 56 -10.33 16.13 13.21
CA THR A 56 -10.01 16.87 14.44
C THR A 56 -9.59 15.92 15.55
N PHE A 57 -8.58 16.31 16.34
CA PHE A 57 -8.16 15.54 17.50
C PHE A 57 -9.26 15.53 18.56
N LYS A 58 -9.75 14.35 18.89
CA LYS A 58 -10.68 14.14 20.03
C LYS A 58 -9.93 14.21 21.36
N LYS A 59 -8.64 13.83 21.34
CA LYS A 59 -7.72 13.89 22.49
C LYS A 59 -6.31 14.20 21.97
N LEU A 60 -5.63 15.12 22.63
CA LEU A 60 -4.23 15.42 22.29
C LEU A 60 -3.35 14.17 22.49
N PRO A 61 -2.40 13.91 21.59
CA PRO A 61 -1.53 12.76 21.68
C PRO A 61 -0.56 12.89 22.86
N VAL A 62 -0.14 11.75 23.41
CA VAL A 62 1.00 11.67 24.32
C VAL A 62 2.25 11.39 23.49
N LEU A 63 3.34 12.13 23.78
CA LEU A 63 4.61 11.94 23.08
C LEU A 63 5.71 11.61 24.09
N GLU A 64 6.49 10.58 23.78
CA GLU A 64 7.62 10.11 24.58
C GLU A 64 8.88 9.93 23.75
N LEU A 65 10.04 10.02 24.40
CA LEU A 65 11.33 9.72 23.79
C LEU A 65 11.72 8.27 24.04
N LYS A 66 12.31 7.64 23.00
CA LYS A 66 12.86 6.29 23.06
C LYS A 66 14.29 6.26 22.52
N THR A 67 15.10 5.41 23.10
CA THR A 67 16.41 5.07 22.54
C THR A 67 16.24 4.08 21.37
N ARG A 68 17.24 3.95 20.53
CA ARG A 68 17.23 2.99 19.40
C ARG A 68 17.12 1.54 19.88
N ASP A 69 17.71 1.21 21.02
CA ASP A 69 17.58 -0.12 21.63
C ASP A 69 16.15 -0.41 22.12
N GLU A 70 15.46 0.58 22.69
CA GLU A 70 14.06 0.45 23.09
C GLU A 70 13.14 0.28 21.87
N VAL A 71 13.44 0.99 20.77
CA VAL A 71 12.72 0.83 19.49
C VAL A 71 12.93 -0.58 18.95
N ARG A 72 14.17 -1.07 18.91
CA ARG A 72 14.46 -2.44 18.48
C ARG A 72 13.69 -3.47 19.31
N ALA A 73 13.69 -3.32 20.64
CA ALA A 73 12.95 -4.20 21.54
C ALA A 73 11.42 -4.13 21.29
N PHE A 74 10.90 -2.95 20.95
CA PHE A 74 9.50 -2.80 20.56
C PHE A 74 9.22 -3.54 19.25
N LEU A 75 10.01 -3.34 18.21
CA LEU A 75 9.86 -4.02 16.91
C LEU A 75 9.95 -5.56 17.08
N GLU A 76 10.87 -6.07 17.90
CA GLU A 76 10.97 -7.50 18.19
C GLU A 76 9.69 -8.06 18.83
N ARG A 77 9.09 -7.32 19.78
CA ARG A 77 7.81 -7.72 20.37
C ARG A 77 6.69 -7.72 19.34
N GLN A 78 6.57 -6.65 18.55
CA GLN A 78 5.54 -6.54 17.50
C GLN A 78 5.66 -7.68 16.46
N PHE A 79 6.87 -8.00 16.02
CA PHE A 79 7.10 -9.15 15.13
C PHE A 79 6.64 -10.46 15.76
N ASN A 80 6.90 -10.67 17.06
CA ASN A 80 6.51 -11.90 17.74
C ASN A 80 5.01 -11.99 18.01
N GLU A 81 4.34 -10.87 18.21
CA GLU A 81 2.89 -10.80 18.51
C GLU A 81 2.03 -10.83 17.25
N GLN A 82 2.48 -10.16 16.17
CA GLN A 82 1.67 -9.98 14.96
C GLN A 82 1.93 -11.03 13.89
N ILE A 83 3.16 -11.53 13.77
CA ILE A 83 3.58 -12.45 12.71
C ILE A 83 4.12 -13.72 13.34
N THR A 84 3.45 -14.82 13.11
CA THR A 84 3.95 -16.12 13.59
C THR A 84 5.21 -16.55 12.82
N PRO A 85 6.12 -17.35 13.43
CA PRO A 85 7.27 -17.91 12.72
C PRO A 85 6.87 -18.70 11.46
N LEU A 86 5.68 -19.30 11.46
CA LEU A 86 5.17 -20.04 10.30
C LEU A 86 4.77 -19.10 9.16
N GLU A 87 4.09 -18.00 9.46
CA GLU A 87 3.69 -17.01 8.45
C GLU A 87 4.90 -16.39 7.77
N ILE A 88 5.90 -15.92 8.54
CA ILE A 88 7.08 -15.29 7.93
C ILE A 88 7.94 -16.30 7.15
N SER A 89 8.04 -17.56 7.62
CA SER A 89 8.75 -18.60 6.87
C SER A 89 8.00 -19.01 5.60
N GLY A 90 6.68 -18.99 5.63
CA GLY A 90 5.82 -19.23 4.48
C GLY A 90 5.98 -18.15 3.41
N SER A 91 5.87 -16.87 3.79
CA SER A 91 6.09 -15.74 2.90
C SER A 91 7.52 -15.74 2.32
N GLN A 92 8.54 -16.00 3.16
CA GLN A 92 9.92 -16.14 2.69
C GLN A 92 10.07 -17.26 1.64
N SER A 93 9.39 -18.39 1.86
CA SER A 93 9.40 -19.51 0.92
C SER A 93 8.72 -19.14 -0.39
N ALA A 94 7.58 -18.43 -0.35
CA ALA A 94 6.90 -17.93 -1.53
C ALA A 94 7.80 -17.00 -2.34
N TYR A 95 8.37 -15.96 -1.70
CA TYR A 95 9.23 -15.00 -2.39
C TYR A 95 10.52 -15.63 -2.95
N ARG A 96 11.07 -16.66 -2.30
CA ARG A 96 12.18 -17.43 -2.87
C ARG A 96 11.74 -18.22 -4.10
N LEU A 97 10.61 -18.90 -4.04
CA LEU A 97 10.06 -19.65 -5.18
C LEU A 97 9.71 -18.74 -6.35
N PHE A 98 9.17 -17.53 -6.09
CA PHE A 98 9.04 -16.50 -7.11
C PHE A 98 10.39 -15.90 -7.58
N GLY A 99 11.48 -16.16 -6.85
CA GLY A 99 12.82 -15.58 -7.14
C GLY A 99 12.91 -14.09 -6.83
N LEU A 100 12.11 -13.62 -5.91
CA LEU A 100 12.09 -12.24 -5.43
C LEU A 100 13.08 -12.01 -4.28
N LEU A 101 13.43 -13.06 -3.55
CA LEU A 101 14.44 -13.04 -2.49
C LEU A 101 15.55 -14.07 -2.75
N PRO A 102 16.79 -13.74 -2.41
CA PRO A 102 17.89 -14.73 -2.44
C PRO A 102 17.68 -15.80 -1.36
N ASP A 103 18.13 -17.03 -1.68
CA ASP A 103 18.00 -18.19 -0.78
C ASP A 103 18.72 -18.00 0.57
N THR A 104 19.76 -17.17 0.58
CA THR A 104 20.59 -16.92 1.77
C THR A 104 20.02 -15.87 2.71
N LEU A 105 18.99 -15.12 2.32
CA LEU A 105 18.41 -14.06 3.14
C LEU A 105 17.52 -14.65 4.24
N ASP A 106 17.76 -14.31 5.50
CA ASP A 106 16.82 -14.48 6.60
C ASP A 106 15.90 -13.25 6.63
N LEU A 107 14.68 -13.41 6.12
CA LEU A 107 13.74 -12.30 5.96
C LEU A 107 13.39 -11.64 7.30
N ARG A 108 13.14 -12.45 8.34
CA ARG A 108 12.76 -11.91 9.66
C ARG A 108 13.86 -11.04 10.25
N ARG A 109 15.08 -11.56 10.28
CA ARG A 109 16.23 -10.83 10.80
C ARG A 109 16.52 -9.58 9.98
N PHE A 110 16.48 -9.71 8.66
CA PHE A 110 16.75 -8.60 7.77
C PHE A 110 15.74 -7.46 7.93
N LEU A 111 14.43 -7.77 8.00
CA LEU A 111 13.39 -6.76 8.21
C LEU A 111 13.54 -6.08 9.57
N LEU A 112 13.87 -6.82 10.62
CA LEU A 112 14.07 -6.24 11.94
C LEU A 112 15.25 -5.25 11.96
N ASP A 113 16.38 -5.63 11.35
CA ASP A 113 17.56 -4.77 11.25
C ASP A 113 17.27 -3.53 10.39
N LEU A 114 16.60 -3.71 9.25
CA LEU A 114 16.22 -2.64 8.31
C LEU A 114 15.25 -1.64 8.94
N LEU A 115 14.18 -2.11 9.58
CA LEU A 115 13.22 -1.23 10.26
C LEU A 115 13.87 -0.49 11.44
N THR A 116 14.79 -1.13 12.16
CA THR A 116 15.55 -0.48 13.23
C THR A 116 16.45 0.65 12.68
N GLU A 117 17.03 0.47 11.47
CA GLU A 117 17.80 1.52 10.81
C GLU A 117 16.92 2.72 10.43
N GLN A 118 15.74 2.46 9.89
CA GLN A 118 14.87 3.48 9.27
C GLN A 118 14.04 4.28 10.28
N VAL A 119 13.66 3.66 11.40
CA VAL A 119 12.74 4.28 12.34
C VAL A 119 13.37 5.51 13.01
N ALA A 120 12.73 6.67 12.84
CA ALA A 120 13.01 7.91 13.57
C ALA A 120 11.92 8.25 14.62
N GLY A 121 10.75 7.62 14.52
CA GLY A 121 9.64 7.65 15.46
C GLY A 121 8.55 6.69 15.00
N TYR A 122 7.55 6.50 15.83
CA TYR A 122 6.36 5.71 15.50
C TYR A 122 5.20 6.03 16.44
N TYR A 123 3.99 5.93 15.93
CA TYR A 123 2.78 5.92 16.74
C TYR A 123 2.39 4.48 17.09
N ASP A 124 2.13 4.22 18.37
CA ASP A 124 1.66 2.92 18.82
C ASP A 124 0.13 2.95 19.05
N PRO A 125 -0.66 2.31 18.20
CA PRO A 125 -2.11 2.29 18.35
C PRO A 125 -2.61 1.57 19.60
N ALA A 126 -1.80 0.70 20.20
CA ALA A 126 -2.17 -0.02 21.43
C ALA A 126 -2.07 0.87 22.67
N THR A 127 -0.98 1.63 22.79
CA THR A 127 -0.74 2.53 23.92
C THR A 127 -1.28 3.95 23.70
N LYS A 128 -1.58 4.32 22.43
CA LYS A 128 -1.97 5.69 22.00
C LYS A 128 -0.88 6.72 22.26
N VAL A 129 0.37 6.30 22.21
CA VAL A 129 1.56 7.12 22.43
C VAL A 129 2.37 7.23 21.15
N LEU A 130 2.84 8.43 20.87
CA LEU A 130 3.79 8.72 19.82
C LEU A 130 5.20 8.69 20.41
N TYR A 131 6.05 7.84 19.85
CA TYR A 131 7.44 7.71 20.26
C TYR A 131 8.37 8.36 19.23
N VAL A 132 9.35 9.14 19.73
CA VAL A 132 10.39 9.76 18.91
C VAL A 132 11.74 9.23 19.34
N VAL A 133 12.56 8.85 18.38
CA VAL A 133 13.91 8.34 18.65
C VAL A 133 14.81 9.49 19.09
N SER A 134 15.46 9.34 20.25
CA SER A 134 16.19 10.41 20.93
C SER A 134 17.42 10.91 20.17
N ASP A 135 18.02 10.06 19.32
CA ASP A 135 19.20 10.37 18.50
C ASP A 135 18.84 10.80 17.04
N ALA A 136 17.55 10.94 16.74
CA ALA A 136 17.13 11.42 15.42
C ALA A 136 17.61 12.88 15.19
N ALA A 137 18.15 13.14 13.99
CA ALA A 137 18.54 14.47 13.59
C ALA A 137 17.37 15.46 13.68
N PRO A 138 17.59 16.73 14.06
CA PRO A 138 16.51 17.69 14.29
C PRO A 138 15.55 17.83 13.10
N GLU A 139 16.08 17.86 11.88
CA GLU A 139 15.31 18.02 10.65
C GLU A 139 14.42 16.80 10.38
N ILE A 140 14.95 15.59 10.60
CA ILE A 140 14.22 14.33 10.45
C ILE A 140 13.16 14.22 11.53
N ARG A 141 13.49 14.62 12.78
CA ARG A 141 12.60 14.56 13.92
C ARG A 141 11.35 15.43 13.73
N ASP A 142 11.49 16.66 13.22
CA ASP A 142 10.34 17.54 13.01
C ASP A 142 9.40 16.98 11.94
N ILE A 143 9.97 16.41 10.88
CA ILE A 143 9.23 15.69 9.83
C ILE A 143 8.50 14.48 10.42
N THR A 144 9.21 13.67 11.19
CA THR A 144 8.66 12.46 11.83
C THR A 144 7.53 12.80 12.80
N ILE A 145 7.69 13.83 13.65
CA ILE A 145 6.63 14.25 14.58
C ILE A 145 5.34 14.57 13.83
N THR A 146 5.42 15.31 12.72
CA THR A 146 4.23 15.65 11.93
C THR A 146 3.58 14.42 11.32
N HIS A 147 4.38 13.49 10.80
CA HIS A 147 3.92 12.22 10.26
C HIS A 147 3.20 11.36 11.29
N GLU A 148 3.82 11.16 12.45
CA GLU A 148 3.27 10.33 13.54
C GLU A 148 2.05 10.98 14.21
N LEU A 149 1.97 12.32 14.23
CA LEU A 149 0.77 13.04 14.67
C LEU A 149 -0.40 12.76 13.73
N MET A 150 -0.15 12.60 12.42
CA MET A 150 -1.20 12.21 11.49
C MET A 150 -1.72 10.80 11.80
N HIS A 151 -0.85 9.84 12.11
CA HIS A 151 -1.29 8.52 12.56
C HIS A 151 -2.09 8.57 13.86
N ALA A 152 -1.68 9.38 14.83
CA ALA A 152 -2.43 9.60 16.06
C ALA A 152 -3.81 10.24 15.82
N LEU A 153 -3.92 11.07 14.79
CA LEU A 153 -5.18 11.66 14.35
C LEU A 153 -6.06 10.63 13.63
N GLN A 154 -5.50 9.88 12.69
CA GLN A 154 -6.18 8.81 11.96
C GLN A 154 -6.78 7.78 12.92
N ASP A 155 -6.01 7.32 13.91
CA ASP A 155 -6.44 6.29 14.86
C ASP A 155 -7.63 6.71 15.74
N GLN A 156 -7.88 8.00 15.88
CA GLN A 156 -9.07 8.52 16.56
C GLN A 156 -10.32 8.51 15.68
N HIS A 157 -10.20 8.27 14.39
CA HIS A 157 -11.28 8.24 13.40
C HIS A 157 -11.46 6.89 12.72
N VAL A 158 -10.38 6.11 12.63
CA VAL A 158 -10.39 4.73 12.10
C VAL A 158 -9.47 3.86 12.97
N ARG A 159 -9.86 2.61 13.16
CA ARG A 159 -9.05 1.68 13.96
C ARG A 159 -7.84 1.18 13.16
N LEU A 160 -6.64 1.75 13.42
CA LEU A 160 -5.42 1.36 12.71
C LEU A 160 -5.01 -0.09 13.01
N ASP A 161 -5.28 -0.58 14.21
CA ASP A 161 -5.04 -1.98 14.59
C ASP A 161 -5.80 -2.99 13.71
N SER A 162 -6.96 -2.61 13.18
CA SER A 162 -7.75 -3.48 12.31
C SER A 162 -7.10 -3.75 10.95
N VAL A 163 -6.29 -2.83 10.45
CA VAL A 163 -5.57 -2.97 9.18
C VAL A 163 -4.46 -4.01 9.31
N GLN A 164 -3.72 -3.95 10.41
CA GLN A 164 -2.62 -4.89 10.70
C GLN A 164 -3.11 -6.30 11.05
N SER A 165 -4.40 -6.48 11.32
CA SER A 165 -4.99 -7.78 11.66
C SER A 165 -5.41 -8.62 10.45
N LEU A 166 -5.32 -8.08 9.23
CA LEU A 166 -5.63 -8.84 8.01
C LEU A 166 -4.59 -9.94 7.80
N LYS A 167 -5.08 -11.15 7.55
CA LYS A 167 -4.27 -12.35 7.33
C LYS A 167 -4.67 -13.00 6.01
N GLY A 168 -3.68 -13.43 5.24
CA GLY A 168 -3.91 -14.15 3.98
C GLY A 168 -4.63 -13.31 2.92
N ASP A 169 -4.42 -12.01 2.90
CA ASP A 169 -4.88 -11.07 1.88
C ASP A 169 -3.89 -9.89 1.82
N ASN A 170 -2.67 -10.22 1.36
CA ASN A 170 -1.54 -9.29 1.33
C ASN A 170 -1.84 -8.06 0.49
N ASP A 171 -2.47 -8.22 -0.68
CA ASP A 171 -2.81 -7.12 -1.58
C ASP A 171 -3.70 -6.09 -0.88
N ARG A 172 -4.77 -6.54 -0.26
CA ARG A 172 -5.68 -5.66 0.48
C ARG A 172 -4.99 -4.98 1.67
N MET A 173 -4.14 -5.72 2.39
CA MET A 173 -3.37 -5.15 3.51
C MET A 173 -2.46 -4.03 3.01
N VAL A 174 -1.71 -4.24 1.93
CA VAL A 174 -0.83 -3.23 1.32
C VAL A 174 -1.64 -2.03 0.81
N ALA A 175 -2.80 -2.26 0.19
CA ALA A 175 -3.69 -1.19 -0.24
C ALA A 175 -4.16 -0.31 0.93
N MET A 176 -4.63 -0.91 2.01
CA MET A 176 -5.07 -0.16 3.19
C MET A 176 -3.92 0.59 3.86
N GLN A 177 -2.74 -0.03 3.99
CA GLN A 177 -1.52 0.65 4.45
C GLN A 177 -1.18 1.83 3.56
N SER A 178 -1.32 1.69 2.23
CA SER A 178 -1.05 2.79 1.29
C SER A 178 -1.99 3.98 1.48
N VAL A 179 -3.24 3.75 1.87
CA VAL A 179 -4.17 4.85 2.20
C VAL A 179 -3.73 5.56 3.49
N ILE A 180 -3.31 4.81 4.51
CA ILE A 180 -2.89 5.35 5.81
C ILE A 180 -1.57 6.12 5.67
N GLU A 181 -0.52 5.46 5.16
CA GLU A 181 0.80 6.07 4.99
C GLU A 181 0.77 7.19 3.96
N GLY A 182 0.04 6.99 2.88
CA GLY A 182 -0.12 7.99 1.83
C GLY A 182 -0.77 9.26 2.34
N GLN A 183 -1.79 9.17 3.20
CA GLN A 183 -2.37 10.35 3.82
C GLN A 183 -1.38 11.01 4.79
N ALA A 184 -0.66 10.23 5.59
CA ALA A 184 0.32 10.80 6.52
C ALA A 184 1.41 11.58 5.77
N VAL A 185 1.94 11.04 4.67
CA VAL A 185 2.91 11.74 3.80
C VAL A 185 2.31 12.97 3.15
N TYR A 186 1.11 12.85 2.56
CA TYR A 186 0.48 13.98 1.87
C TYR A 186 0.22 15.16 2.83
N GLU A 187 -0.40 14.89 3.99
CA GLU A 187 -0.73 15.95 4.97
C GLU A 187 0.53 16.54 5.61
N GLN A 188 1.55 15.73 5.86
CA GLN A 188 2.86 16.19 6.29
C GLN A 188 3.47 17.19 5.28
N LEU A 189 3.42 16.88 3.98
CA LEU A 189 3.95 17.77 2.95
C LEU A 189 3.15 19.08 2.85
N VAL A 190 1.83 19.01 2.99
CA VAL A 190 0.96 20.20 3.03
C VAL A 190 1.29 21.07 4.25
N ALA A 191 1.44 20.47 5.44
CA ALA A 191 1.81 21.17 6.66
C ALA A 191 3.19 21.85 6.54
N MET A 192 4.18 21.17 5.95
CA MET A 192 5.52 21.75 5.73
C MET A 192 5.52 22.95 4.77
N THR A 193 4.53 23.05 3.90
CA THR A 193 4.37 24.17 2.96
C THR A 193 3.47 25.30 3.48
N GLY A 194 3.11 25.28 4.76
CA GLY A 194 2.26 26.28 5.41
C GLY A 194 0.77 26.16 5.08
N GLY A 195 0.28 24.92 4.96
CA GLY A 195 -1.13 24.63 4.74
C GLY A 195 -1.57 24.65 3.27
N GLY A 196 -0.65 24.87 2.33
CA GLY A 196 -0.97 24.90 0.90
C GLY A 196 -0.33 23.77 0.11
N ASP A 197 -1.06 23.17 -0.81
CA ASP A 197 -0.53 22.16 -1.74
C ASP A 197 -0.02 22.75 -3.06
N PHE A 198 0.15 24.07 -3.12
CA PHE A 198 0.57 24.79 -4.34
C PHE A 198 1.87 24.22 -4.92
N GLY A 199 2.88 23.98 -4.08
CA GLY A 199 4.14 23.38 -4.51
C GLY A 199 3.98 21.97 -5.09
N LEU A 200 3.03 21.19 -4.57
CA LEU A 200 2.71 19.85 -5.06
C LEU A 200 1.91 19.87 -6.37
N ARG A 201 1.16 20.95 -6.63
CA ARG A 201 0.40 21.16 -7.87
C ARG A 201 1.22 21.70 -9.01
N MET A 202 2.42 22.23 -8.74
CA MET A 202 3.30 22.72 -9.81
C MET A 202 3.78 21.55 -10.70
N PRO A 203 3.95 21.79 -12.02
CA PRO A 203 4.51 20.77 -12.91
C PRO A 203 5.84 20.21 -12.35
N GLY A 204 5.95 18.89 -12.23
CA GLY A 204 7.11 18.19 -11.66
C GLY A 204 7.31 18.38 -10.14
N GLY A 205 6.38 19.04 -9.44
CA GLY A 205 6.44 19.19 -7.97
C GLY A 205 6.39 17.85 -7.26
N TRP A 206 5.45 17.02 -7.67
CA TRP A 206 5.28 15.68 -7.12
C TRP A 206 6.45 14.73 -7.47
N ASP A 207 6.97 14.81 -8.68
CA ASP A 207 8.14 14.00 -9.08
C ASP A 207 9.35 14.31 -8.21
N ARG A 208 9.61 15.60 -7.93
CA ARG A 208 10.69 16.00 -7.01
C ARG A 208 10.51 15.46 -5.59
N VAL A 209 9.28 15.40 -5.09
CA VAL A 209 9.00 14.80 -3.76
C VAL A 209 9.32 13.30 -3.78
N ARG A 210 8.89 12.60 -4.82
CA ARG A 210 9.21 11.17 -4.97
C ARG A 210 10.72 10.91 -5.04
N ASP A 211 11.42 11.69 -5.81
CA ASP A 211 12.88 11.59 -5.93
C ASP A 211 13.55 11.84 -4.58
N MET A 212 13.14 12.88 -3.86
CA MET A 212 13.69 13.21 -2.54
C MET A 212 13.47 12.07 -1.51
N ILE A 213 12.29 11.45 -1.50
CA ILE A 213 12.00 10.30 -0.62
C ILE A 213 12.89 9.10 -1.01
N ARG A 214 13.02 8.79 -2.30
CA ARG A 214 13.87 7.70 -2.77
C ARG A 214 15.35 7.93 -2.46
N GLU A 215 15.85 9.14 -2.68
CA GLU A 215 17.23 9.53 -2.35
C GLU A 215 17.51 9.44 -0.85
N GLY A 216 16.58 9.92 -0.01
CA GLY A 216 16.65 9.80 1.44
C GLY A 216 16.79 8.34 1.89
N GLN A 217 15.94 7.46 1.39
CA GLN A 217 15.99 6.03 1.69
C GLN A 217 17.26 5.38 1.13
N ALA A 218 17.68 5.71 -0.09
CA ALA A 218 18.90 5.16 -0.69
C ALA A 218 20.18 5.58 0.03
N SER A 219 20.13 6.61 0.89
CA SER A 219 21.25 6.98 1.76
C SER A 219 21.46 6.04 2.97
N MET A 220 20.48 5.16 3.26
CA MET A 220 20.54 4.21 4.37
C MET A 220 21.18 2.90 3.88
N PRO A 221 22.29 2.44 4.49
CA PRO A 221 23.07 1.31 3.97
C PRO A 221 22.31 -0.01 3.84
N LEU A 222 21.47 -0.37 4.83
CA LEU A 222 20.70 -1.62 4.75
C LEU A 222 19.63 -1.53 3.66
N PHE A 223 18.94 -0.40 3.56
CA PHE A 223 17.94 -0.18 2.51
C PHE A 223 18.58 -0.19 1.11
N ALA A 224 19.69 0.50 0.91
CA ALA A 224 20.37 0.58 -0.39
C ALA A 224 20.82 -0.80 -0.92
N ASN A 225 21.13 -1.73 -0.01
CA ASN A 225 21.55 -3.10 -0.34
C ASN A 225 20.43 -4.14 -0.24
N ALA A 226 19.20 -3.72 0.09
CA ALA A 226 18.05 -4.61 0.19
C ALA A 226 17.67 -5.17 -1.21
N PRO A 227 17.12 -6.38 -1.29
CA PRO A 227 16.44 -6.84 -2.50
C PRO A 227 15.40 -5.83 -3.00
N VAL A 228 15.31 -5.67 -4.33
CA VAL A 228 14.36 -4.72 -4.96
C VAL A 228 12.92 -4.92 -4.47
N MET A 229 12.53 -6.17 -4.26
CA MET A 229 11.23 -6.51 -3.67
C MET A 229 11.00 -5.79 -2.34
N ILE A 230 11.97 -5.86 -1.42
CA ILE A 230 11.86 -5.21 -0.11
C ILE A 230 11.88 -3.68 -0.24
N GLN A 231 12.76 -3.12 -1.09
CA GLN A 231 12.84 -1.68 -1.30
C GLN A 231 11.51 -1.12 -1.81
N GLU A 232 10.94 -1.72 -2.85
CA GLU A 232 9.71 -1.22 -3.47
C GLU A 232 8.49 -1.46 -2.58
N THR A 233 8.40 -2.58 -1.86
CA THR A 233 7.31 -2.83 -0.90
C THR A 233 7.30 -1.82 0.25
N LEU A 234 8.48 -1.41 0.74
CA LEU A 234 8.57 -0.37 1.77
C LEU A 234 8.25 1.04 1.24
N LEU A 235 8.56 1.34 -0.02
CA LEU A 235 8.31 2.65 -0.61
C LEU A 235 6.87 2.82 -1.13
N PHE A 236 6.23 1.75 -1.55
CA PHE A 236 4.94 1.79 -2.22
C PHE A 236 3.85 2.49 -1.40
N PRO A 237 3.63 2.19 -0.11
CA PRO A 237 2.63 2.88 0.70
C PRO A 237 2.85 4.39 0.78
N TYR A 238 4.08 4.83 0.86
CA TYR A 238 4.44 6.26 0.97
C TYR A 238 4.30 6.98 -0.37
N LEU A 239 4.80 6.39 -1.47
CA LEU A 239 4.86 7.06 -2.77
C LEU A 239 3.56 6.92 -3.56
N SER A 240 3.09 5.70 -3.77
CA SER A 240 1.85 5.44 -4.51
C SER A 240 0.63 5.80 -3.66
N GLY A 241 0.68 5.55 -2.35
CA GLY A 241 -0.37 5.96 -1.43
C GLY A 241 -0.57 7.47 -1.39
N ALA A 242 0.50 8.26 -1.31
CA ALA A 242 0.36 9.72 -1.32
C ALA A 242 -0.13 10.27 -2.68
N GLU A 243 0.24 9.64 -3.80
CA GLU A 243 -0.34 9.98 -5.11
C GLU A 243 -1.83 9.64 -5.17
N TYR A 244 -2.23 8.47 -4.64
CA TYR A 244 -3.63 8.10 -4.49
C TYR A 244 -4.41 9.14 -3.67
N ILE A 245 -3.91 9.54 -2.50
CA ILE A 245 -4.53 10.56 -1.65
C ILE A 245 -4.62 11.92 -2.36
N ARG A 246 -3.58 12.32 -3.08
CA ARG A 246 -3.58 13.56 -3.89
C ARG A 246 -4.72 13.56 -4.90
N GLN A 247 -4.93 12.45 -5.60
CA GLN A 247 -6.02 12.30 -6.57
C GLN A 247 -7.38 12.20 -5.88
N PHE A 248 -7.47 11.44 -4.78
CA PHE A 248 -8.67 11.33 -3.97
C PHE A 248 -9.18 12.70 -3.51
N LYS A 249 -8.31 13.51 -2.92
CA LYS A 249 -8.68 14.86 -2.42
C LYS A 249 -9.09 15.82 -3.54
N ARG A 250 -8.55 15.64 -4.75
CA ARG A 250 -8.97 16.44 -5.91
C ARG A 250 -10.40 16.14 -6.35
N VAL A 251 -10.84 14.89 -6.25
CA VAL A 251 -12.14 14.41 -6.73
C VAL A 251 -13.18 14.40 -5.61
N ARG A 252 -12.79 13.98 -4.40
CA ARG A 252 -13.66 13.80 -3.23
C ARG A 252 -13.24 14.71 -2.08
N SER A 253 -13.09 16.01 -2.37
CA SER A 253 -12.75 17.03 -1.38
C SER A 253 -13.72 16.98 -0.18
N GLY A 254 -13.15 17.04 1.04
CA GLY A 254 -13.93 17.01 2.29
C GLY A 254 -14.42 15.62 2.72
N GLN A 255 -14.08 14.56 1.99
CA GLN A 255 -14.34 13.18 2.41
C GLN A 255 -13.09 12.55 3.01
N THR A 256 -13.27 11.54 3.86
CA THR A 256 -12.17 10.73 4.41
C THR A 256 -11.87 9.55 3.50
N PRO A 257 -10.60 9.19 3.30
CA PRO A 257 -10.23 8.08 2.41
C PRO A 257 -10.41 6.69 3.03
N PHE A 258 -11.00 6.60 4.23
CA PHE A 258 -11.14 5.35 4.99
C PHE A 258 -12.51 4.69 4.88
N ALA A 259 -13.49 5.31 4.22
CA ALA A 259 -14.87 4.86 4.24
C ALA A 259 -15.46 4.75 2.81
N PRO A 260 -15.24 3.64 2.13
CA PRO A 260 -14.39 2.50 2.47
C PRO A 260 -12.90 2.75 2.18
N PHE A 261 -12.01 1.88 2.66
CA PHE A 261 -10.62 1.82 2.18
C PHE A 261 -10.55 1.32 0.74
N ALA A 262 -9.47 1.67 0.03
CA ALA A 262 -9.10 0.95 -1.18
C ALA A 262 -8.93 -0.55 -0.86
N SER A 263 -9.45 -1.42 -1.71
CA SER A 263 -9.53 -2.87 -1.49
C SER A 263 -8.44 -3.66 -2.21
N SER A 264 -7.68 -3.01 -3.10
CA SER A 264 -6.57 -3.63 -3.85
C SER A 264 -5.45 -2.62 -4.12
N THR A 265 -4.24 -3.10 -4.34
CA THR A 265 -3.13 -2.27 -4.81
C THR A 265 -3.39 -1.73 -6.22
N GLU A 266 -4.21 -2.39 -7.01
CA GLU A 266 -4.70 -1.90 -8.28
C GLU A 266 -5.44 -0.56 -8.12
N GLN A 267 -6.36 -0.45 -7.17
CA GLN A 267 -7.07 0.80 -6.89
C GLN A 267 -6.14 1.92 -6.41
N VAL A 268 -5.01 1.58 -5.77
CA VAL A 268 -3.98 2.55 -5.37
C VAL A 268 -3.15 2.99 -6.58
N LEU A 269 -2.81 2.09 -7.49
CA LEU A 269 -2.07 2.36 -8.72
C LEU A 269 -2.91 3.12 -9.75
N HIS A 270 -4.20 2.81 -9.79
CA HIS A 270 -5.21 3.33 -10.71
C HIS A 270 -6.38 3.95 -9.92
N PRO A 271 -6.21 5.15 -9.33
CA PRO A 271 -7.22 5.76 -8.47
C PRO A 271 -8.59 5.94 -9.12
N GLU A 272 -8.67 6.02 -10.45
CA GLU A 272 -9.92 6.02 -11.20
C GLU A 272 -10.76 4.75 -10.93
N LYS A 273 -10.14 3.58 -10.77
CA LYS A 273 -10.85 2.33 -10.45
C LYS A 273 -11.53 2.37 -9.07
N TYR A 274 -11.04 3.19 -8.15
CA TYR A 274 -11.70 3.45 -6.86
C TYR A 274 -12.68 4.62 -6.91
N LEU A 275 -12.35 5.66 -7.67
CA LEU A 275 -13.08 6.95 -7.66
C LEU A 275 -14.31 6.95 -8.55
N ASP A 276 -14.44 6.01 -9.48
CA ASP A 276 -15.60 5.86 -10.35
C ASP A 276 -16.89 5.63 -9.58
N SER A 277 -18.02 5.85 -10.25
CA SER A 277 -19.37 5.67 -9.70
C SER A 277 -19.64 4.22 -9.26
N VAL A 278 -19.03 3.27 -9.94
CA VAL A 278 -18.98 1.86 -9.56
C VAL A 278 -17.51 1.52 -9.42
N PRO A 279 -16.99 1.39 -8.20
CA PRO A 279 -15.60 1.02 -7.99
C PRO A 279 -15.30 -0.37 -8.57
N ASP A 280 -14.14 -0.51 -9.18
CA ASP A 280 -13.61 -1.80 -9.61
C ASP A 280 -13.08 -2.55 -8.38
N LEU A 281 -13.72 -3.63 -8.01
CA LEU A 281 -13.38 -4.41 -6.83
C LEU A 281 -12.77 -5.75 -7.26
N PRO A 282 -11.72 -6.23 -6.57
CA PRO A 282 -11.03 -7.45 -6.98
C PRO A 282 -11.88 -8.70 -6.76
N THR A 283 -11.84 -9.61 -7.71
CA THR A 283 -12.40 -10.95 -7.60
C THR A 283 -11.69 -11.74 -6.49
N ARG A 284 -12.46 -12.24 -5.53
CA ARG A 284 -11.93 -13.09 -4.48
C ARG A 284 -11.67 -14.50 -5.00
N VAL A 285 -10.42 -14.92 -4.97
CA VAL A 285 -9.98 -16.26 -5.37
C VAL A 285 -9.85 -17.15 -4.13
N THR A 286 -10.51 -18.30 -4.16
CA THR A 286 -10.35 -19.37 -3.17
C THR A 286 -9.87 -20.63 -3.88
N LEU A 287 -8.76 -21.20 -3.41
CA LEU A 287 -8.20 -22.44 -3.92
C LEU A 287 -8.62 -23.61 -3.01
N GLY A 288 -8.80 -24.79 -3.60
CA GLY A 288 -8.97 -26.03 -2.86
C GLY A 288 -7.64 -26.48 -2.22
N ALA A 289 -7.70 -27.58 -1.47
CA ALA A 289 -6.47 -28.21 -0.96
C ALA A 289 -5.51 -28.52 -2.12
N PRO A 290 -4.20 -28.30 -1.96
CA PRO A 290 -3.21 -28.54 -3.01
C PRO A 290 -3.15 -30.02 -3.37
N LEU A 291 -2.79 -30.29 -4.61
CA LEU A 291 -2.59 -31.65 -5.11
C LEU A 291 -1.12 -32.08 -4.87
N GLY A 292 -0.91 -33.32 -4.44
CA GLY A 292 0.42 -33.93 -4.38
C GLY A 292 1.36 -33.41 -3.28
N GLY A 293 0.83 -32.74 -2.25
CA GLY A 293 1.64 -32.25 -1.13
C GLY A 293 0.79 -31.63 -0.01
N SER A 294 1.46 -31.04 0.98
CA SER A 294 0.83 -30.31 2.07
C SER A 294 0.97 -28.80 1.87
N LEU A 295 -0.10 -28.06 2.16
CA LEU A 295 -0.08 -26.59 2.16
C LEU A 295 0.88 -26.08 3.25
N VAL A 296 1.80 -25.20 2.86
CA VAL A 296 2.73 -24.51 3.76
C VAL A 296 2.28 -23.09 4.00
N HIS A 297 1.87 -22.38 2.93
CA HIS A 297 1.47 -20.99 2.98
C HIS A 297 0.54 -20.68 1.80
N GLU A 298 -0.37 -19.76 2.02
CA GLU A 298 -1.30 -19.28 1.00
C GLU A 298 -1.53 -17.79 1.17
N ASP A 299 -1.41 -17.02 0.08
CA ASP A 299 -1.67 -15.59 0.04
C ASP A 299 -1.88 -15.10 -1.41
N ASN A 300 -1.94 -13.80 -1.63
CA ASN A 300 -2.02 -13.15 -2.93
C ASN A 300 -0.87 -12.14 -3.12
N LEU A 301 -0.60 -11.75 -4.37
CA LEU A 301 0.39 -10.73 -4.72
C LEU A 301 -0.25 -9.36 -5.01
N GLY A 302 -1.43 -9.33 -5.60
CA GLY A 302 -2.01 -8.10 -6.11
C GLY A 302 -1.32 -7.59 -7.39
N GLU A 303 -1.82 -6.51 -7.95
CA GLU A 303 -1.20 -5.89 -9.13
C GLU A 303 0.21 -5.39 -8.85
N PHE A 304 0.41 -4.75 -7.69
CA PHE A 304 1.72 -4.16 -7.34
C PHE A 304 2.84 -5.20 -7.30
N GLU A 305 2.69 -6.27 -6.53
CA GLU A 305 3.74 -7.30 -6.43
C GLU A 305 3.84 -8.14 -7.70
N THR A 306 2.75 -8.34 -8.45
CA THR A 306 2.76 -8.96 -9.78
C THR A 306 3.61 -8.15 -10.75
N ARG A 307 3.43 -6.83 -10.79
CA ARG A 307 4.25 -5.91 -11.59
C ARG A 307 5.71 -5.96 -11.18
N LEU A 308 5.97 -6.00 -9.87
CA LEU A 308 7.32 -6.07 -9.32
C LEU A 308 8.00 -7.40 -9.66
N PHE A 309 7.26 -8.51 -9.58
CA PHE A 309 7.72 -9.83 -10.00
C PHE A 309 8.14 -9.86 -11.48
N LEU A 310 7.31 -9.34 -12.37
CA LEU A 310 7.65 -9.23 -13.79
C LEU A 310 8.88 -8.34 -14.00
N TYR A 311 8.92 -7.17 -13.35
CA TYR A 311 10.04 -6.24 -13.47
C TYR A 311 11.36 -6.84 -12.99
N GLN A 312 11.37 -7.53 -11.86
CA GLN A 312 12.59 -8.10 -11.30
C GLN A 312 13.27 -9.07 -12.28
N HIS A 313 12.49 -9.84 -13.01
CA HIS A 313 13.03 -10.84 -13.94
C HIS A 313 13.26 -10.31 -15.35
N LEU A 314 12.36 -9.45 -15.84
CA LEU A 314 12.43 -8.92 -17.21
C LEU A 314 13.32 -7.69 -17.33
N LYS A 315 13.52 -6.91 -16.24
CA LYS A 315 14.22 -5.62 -16.25
C LYS A 315 13.70 -4.66 -17.32
N ASP A 316 12.41 -4.74 -17.59
CA ASP A 316 11.66 -3.90 -18.52
C ASP A 316 10.39 -3.40 -17.83
N GLN A 317 10.39 -2.12 -17.47
CA GLN A 317 9.29 -1.50 -16.74
C GLN A 317 8.01 -1.46 -17.57
N ALA A 318 8.11 -1.18 -18.87
CA ALA A 318 6.95 -1.07 -19.74
C ALA A 318 6.26 -2.42 -19.93
N VAL A 319 7.05 -3.49 -20.07
CA VAL A 319 6.51 -4.86 -20.16
C VAL A 319 5.89 -5.27 -18.82
N ALA A 320 6.54 -4.96 -17.70
CA ALA A 320 6.02 -5.29 -16.39
C ALA A 320 4.70 -4.56 -16.07
N MET A 321 4.61 -3.28 -16.42
CA MET A 321 3.38 -2.49 -16.26
C MET A 321 2.22 -3.05 -17.08
N ARG A 322 2.44 -3.32 -18.39
CA ARG A 322 1.39 -3.88 -19.23
C ARG A 322 0.99 -5.29 -18.82
N GLY A 323 1.97 -6.12 -18.47
CA GLY A 323 1.69 -7.50 -18.09
C GLY A 323 1.01 -7.65 -16.73
N ALA A 324 0.97 -6.61 -15.89
CA ALA A 324 0.25 -6.63 -14.62
C ALA A 324 -1.07 -5.84 -14.67
N ALA A 325 -1.26 -4.97 -15.67
CA ALA A 325 -2.47 -4.18 -15.82
C ALA A 325 -3.69 -5.06 -16.09
N GLY A 326 -4.85 -4.68 -15.52
CA GLY A 326 -6.08 -5.47 -15.61
C GLY A 326 -6.07 -6.71 -14.73
N TRP A 327 -5.20 -6.75 -13.70
CA TRP A 327 -5.29 -7.73 -12.63
C TRP A 327 -6.62 -7.56 -11.88
N ASP A 328 -7.39 -8.64 -11.76
CA ASP A 328 -8.69 -8.65 -11.10
C ASP A 328 -8.70 -9.54 -9.84
N GLY A 329 -7.64 -10.27 -9.60
CA GLY A 329 -7.51 -11.13 -8.41
C GLY A 329 -6.46 -12.21 -8.59
N ASP A 330 -5.94 -12.71 -7.49
CA ASP A 330 -5.01 -13.84 -7.52
C ASP A 330 -4.98 -14.62 -6.22
N ARG A 331 -4.41 -15.81 -6.28
CA ARG A 331 -4.12 -16.65 -5.12
C ARG A 331 -2.97 -17.58 -5.41
N TYR A 332 -1.99 -17.70 -4.51
CA TYR A 332 -0.93 -18.69 -4.62
C TYR A 332 -0.90 -19.62 -3.40
N GLN A 333 -0.38 -20.82 -3.62
CA GLN A 333 -0.11 -21.82 -2.58
C GLN A 333 1.33 -22.29 -2.65
N VAL A 334 2.05 -22.18 -1.54
CA VAL A 334 3.33 -22.87 -1.33
C VAL A 334 3.04 -24.27 -0.82
N VAL A 335 3.55 -25.26 -1.51
CA VAL A 335 3.25 -26.68 -1.27
C VAL A 335 4.54 -27.42 -0.99
N ASN A 336 4.55 -28.20 0.09
CA ASN A 336 5.64 -29.14 0.36
C ASN A 336 5.29 -30.50 -0.28
N THR A 337 5.89 -30.76 -1.44
CA THR A 337 5.73 -32.06 -2.15
C THR A 337 6.76 -33.06 -1.65
N PRO A 338 6.59 -34.38 -1.92
CA PRO A 338 7.64 -35.37 -1.64
C PRO A 338 8.98 -35.09 -2.32
N ALA A 339 8.97 -34.32 -3.42
CA ALA A 339 10.17 -33.93 -4.17
C ALA A 339 10.76 -32.58 -3.72
N GLY A 340 10.11 -31.86 -2.80
CA GLY A 340 10.55 -30.56 -2.28
C GLY A 340 9.51 -29.46 -2.44
N ALA A 341 9.92 -28.23 -2.14
CA ALA A 341 9.04 -27.06 -2.17
C ALA A 341 8.60 -26.68 -3.59
N ALA A 342 7.34 -26.38 -3.73
CA ALA A 342 6.68 -25.99 -4.98
C ALA A 342 5.73 -24.82 -4.75
N ILE A 343 5.36 -24.11 -5.81
CA ILE A 343 4.38 -23.04 -5.78
C ILE A 343 3.41 -23.16 -6.95
N GLY A 344 2.12 -23.03 -6.66
CA GLY A 344 1.08 -22.86 -7.65
C GLY A 344 0.43 -21.49 -7.48
N TRP A 345 0.19 -20.78 -8.56
CA TRP A 345 -0.37 -19.43 -8.57
C TRP A 345 -1.45 -19.31 -9.66
N LEU A 346 -2.63 -18.88 -9.26
CA LEU A 346 -3.79 -18.60 -10.13
C LEU A 346 -4.05 -17.10 -10.12
N THR A 347 -4.13 -16.49 -11.30
CA THR A 347 -4.45 -15.07 -11.50
C THR A 347 -5.71 -14.92 -12.34
N VAL A 348 -6.53 -13.93 -12.02
CA VAL A 348 -7.76 -13.54 -12.72
C VAL A 348 -7.53 -12.19 -13.37
N TRP A 349 -8.12 -11.97 -14.55
CA TRP A 349 -7.89 -10.79 -15.37
C TRP A 349 -9.20 -10.20 -15.86
N ASP A 350 -9.25 -8.88 -15.99
CA ASP A 350 -10.42 -8.13 -16.47
C ASP A 350 -10.86 -8.59 -17.86
N SER A 351 -9.91 -8.95 -18.72
CA SER A 351 -10.22 -9.43 -20.06
C SER A 351 -9.26 -10.53 -20.57
N VAL A 352 -9.65 -11.17 -21.66
CA VAL A 352 -8.81 -12.15 -22.40
C VAL A 352 -7.52 -11.50 -22.92
N VAL A 353 -7.55 -10.20 -23.23
CA VAL A 353 -6.40 -9.47 -23.77
C VAL A 353 -5.35 -9.31 -22.67
N GLU A 354 -5.73 -8.85 -21.49
CA GLU A 354 -4.83 -8.66 -20.35
C GLU A 354 -4.27 -9.99 -19.83
N ALA A 355 -5.11 -11.03 -19.77
CA ALA A 355 -4.65 -12.38 -19.50
C ALA A 355 -3.58 -12.86 -20.50
N ALA A 356 -3.74 -12.52 -21.78
CA ALA A 356 -2.76 -12.86 -22.82
C ALA A 356 -1.47 -12.03 -22.67
N GLU A 357 -1.55 -10.75 -22.35
CA GLU A 357 -0.38 -9.89 -22.10
C GLU A 357 0.42 -10.37 -20.90
N PHE A 358 -0.25 -10.72 -19.80
CA PHE A 358 0.40 -11.35 -18.65
C PHE A 358 1.07 -12.67 -19.02
N ARG A 359 0.36 -13.57 -19.69
CA ARG A 359 0.91 -14.86 -20.12
C ARG A 359 2.16 -14.67 -20.99
N ASP A 360 2.13 -13.74 -21.94
CA ASP A 360 3.28 -13.46 -22.80
C ASP A 360 4.48 -12.91 -22.00
N ALA A 361 4.23 -12.06 -21.00
CA ALA A 361 5.26 -11.60 -20.08
C ALA A 361 5.82 -12.76 -19.26
N MET A 362 4.98 -13.66 -18.76
CA MET A 362 5.37 -14.85 -18.01
C MET A 362 6.18 -15.84 -18.84
N GLU A 363 5.82 -16.09 -20.13
CA GLU A 363 6.63 -16.93 -21.01
C GLU A 363 8.05 -16.38 -21.12
N ARG A 364 8.23 -15.08 -21.39
CA ARG A 364 9.54 -14.41 -21.41
C ARG A 364 10.27 -14.47 -20.08
N LEU A 365 9.53 -14.32 -18.98
CA LEU A 365 10.10 -14.43 -17.63
C LEU A 365 10.67 -15.81 -17.36
N VAL A 366 9.92 -16.87 -17.67
CA VAL A 366 10.36 -18.26 -17.49
C VAL A 366 11.62 -18.53 -18.32
N GLU A 367 11.61 -18.15 -19.59
CA GLU A 367 12.78 -18.33 -20.47
C GLU A 367 14.00 -17.59 -19.94
N ARG A 368 13.85 -16.37 -19.48
CA ARG A 368 14.96 -15.56 -18.97
C ARG A 368 15.48 -16.05 -17.61
N ARG A 369 14.58 -16.34 -16.66
CA ARG A 369 14.91 -16.75 -15.31
C ARG A 369 15.58 -18.11 -15.27
N PHE A 370 15.05 -19.06 -16.01
CA PHE A 370 15.52 -20.46 -15.98
C PHE A 370 16.48 -20.81 -17.11
N GLY A 371 16.69 -19.91 -18.10
CA GLY A 371 17.46 -20.23 -19.30
C GLY A 371 16.77 -21.30 -20.14
N ALA A 372 15.46 -21.40 -20.02
CA ALA A 372 14.68 -22.44 -20.69
C ALA A 372 14.37 -22.05 -22.12
N THR A 373 14.56 -22.96 -23.07
CA THR A 373 14.00 -22.84 -24.40
C THR A 373 12.61 -23.44 -24.41
N ARG A 374 11.71 -22.83 -25.16
CA ARG A 374 10.32 -23.29 -25.31
C ARG A 374 10.28 -24.76 -25.64
N GLY A 375 9.82 -25.60 -24.72
CA GLY A 375 9.69 -27.04 -24.95
C GLY A 375 8.62 -27.33 -26.00
N ALA A 376 8.86 -28.35 -26.86
CA ALA A 376 7.92 -28.80 -27.88
C ALA A 376 6.64 -29.46 -27.31
N GLY A 377 6.42 -29.43 -25.99
CA GLY A 377 5.45 -30.23 -25.27
C GLY A 377 4.14 -29.54 -24.85
N GLY A 378 3.82 -28.35 -25.35
CA GLY A 378 2.56 -27.68 -25.02
C GLY A 378 1.51 -27.81 -26.12
N THR A 379 0.32 -28.28 -25.80
CA THR A 379 -0.84 -28.25 -26.71
C THR A 379 -1.78 -27.10 -26.31
N GLY A 380 -2.23 -26.33 -27.27
CA GLY A 380 -3.17 -25.23 -27.03
C GLY A 380 -2.58 -24.12 -26.15
N ASP A 381 -3.31 -23.73 -25.11
CA ASP A 381 -2.98 -22.62 -24.20
C ASP A 381 -2.04 -23.00 -23.04
N THR A 382 -1.54 -24.22 -23.00
CA THR A 382 -0.61 -24.71 -21.98
C THR A 382 0.83 -24.72 -22.49
N ARG A 383 1.77 -24.24 -21.67
CA ARG A 383 3.22 -24.27 -21.89
C ARG A 383 3.88 -25.03 -20.75
N ARG A 384 4.92 -25.79 -21.09
CA ARG A 384 5.70 -26.57 -20.11
C ARG A 384 7.18 -26.40 -20.41
N TRP A 385 7.95 -26.28 -19.32
CA TRP A 385 9.41 -26.25 -19.37
C TRP A 385 9.99 -27.16 -18.29
N THR A 386 11.17 -27.72 -18.57
CA THR A 386 11.99 -28.36 -17.55
C THR A 386 13.36 -27.73 -17.63
N ALA A 387 13.78 -27.07 -16.57
CA ALA A 387 15.07 -26.38 -16.50
C ALA A 387 15.53 -26.25 -15.05
N ARG A 388 16.81 -26.32 -14.81
CA ARG A 388 17.44 -26.15 -13.49
C ARG A 388 16.84 -27.04 -12.39
N GLY A 389 16.45 -28.28 -12.73
CA GLY A 389 15.83 -29.19 -11.77
C GLY A 389 14.37 -28.81 -11.40
N ARG A 390 13.73 -27.96 -12.20
CA ARG A 390 12.35 -27.53 -12.01
C ARG A 390 11.48 -27.88 -13.21
N HIS A 391 10.26 -28.28 -12.94
CA HIS A 391 9.18 -28.42 -13.90
C HIS A 391 8.27 -27.19 -13.78
N LEU A 392 8.07 -26.49 -14.88
CA LEU A 392 7.30 -25.25 -14.94
C LEU A 392 6.10 -25.46 -15.84
N LEU A 393 4.93 -24.97 -15.40
CA LEU A 393 3.69 -24.97 -16.18
C LEU A 393 3.12 -23.56 -16.20
N LEU A 394 2.66 -23.15 -17.37
CA LEU A 394 1.88 -21.94 -17.57
C LEU A 394 0.70 -22.28 -18.45
N SER A 395 -0.54 -22.04 -18.00
CA SER A 395 -1.75 -22.28 -18.77
C SER A 395 -2.71 -21.10 -18.71
N ALA A 396 -3.37 -20.80 -19.82
CA ALA A 396 -4.53 -19.91 -19.84
C ALA A 396 -5.79 -20.77 -19.83
N GLU A 397 -6.70 -20.45 -18.94
CA GLU A 397 -7.90 -21.23 -18.68
C GLU A 397 -9.11 -20.29 -18.51
N THR A 398 -10.31 -20.85 -18.45
CA THR A 398 -11.53 -20.12 -18.09
C THR A 398 -12.14 -20.79 -16.87
N VAL A 399 -12.33 -20.03 -15.81
CA VAL A 399 -12.95 -20.48 -14.56
C VAL A 399 -14.13 -19.56 -14.27
N GLY A 400 -15.32 -20.09 -14.11
CA GLY A 400 -16.53 -19.31 -13.84
C GLY A 400 -16.84 -18.22 -14.90
N GLY A 401 -16.35 -18.38 -16.14
CA GLY A 401 -16.50 -17.39 -17.20
C GLY A 401 -15.42 -16.29 -17.21
N ARG A 402 -14.49 -16.30 -16.26
CA ARG A 402 -13.37 -15.34 -16.15
C ARG A 402 -12.11 -15.88 -16.81
N SER A 403 -11.29 -14.97 -17.35
CA SER A 403 -9.97 -15.28 -17.91
C SER A 403 -8.96 -15.49 -16.79
N VAL A 404 -8.35 -16.66 -16.77
CA VAL A 404 -7.43 -17.10 -15.71
C VAL A 404 -6.11 -17.53 -16.31
N VAL A 405 -5.00 -17.16 -15.65
CA VAL A 405 -3.69 -17.71 -15.98
C VAL A 405 -3.15 -18.44 -14.75
N VAL A 406 -2.69 -19.67 -14.95
CA VAL A 406 -2.13 -20.53 -13.91
C VAL A 406 -0.65 -20.74 -14.15
N TYR A 407 0.15 -20.49 -13.13
CA TYR A 407 1.58 -20.77 -13.09
C TYR A 407 1.88 -21.80 -12.01
N GLU A 408 2.64 -22.84 -12.34
CA GLU A 408 3.14 -23.81 -11.36
C GLU A 408 4.65 -23.98 -11.53
N ASP A 409 5.37 -23.99 -10.42
CA ASP A 409 6.82 -24.23 -10.35
C ASP A 409 7.08 -25.30 -9.28
N ALA A 410 7.53 -26.48 -9.70
CA ALA A 410 7.78 -27.64 -8.85
C ALA A 410 9.13 -28.28 -9.17
N PRO A 411 9.72 -29.07 -8.25
CA PRO A 411 10.87 -29.93 -8.58
C PRO A 411 10.55 -30.83 -9.79
N ASP A 412 11.53 -31.10 -10.65
CA ASP A 412 11.33 -31.88 -11.88
C ASP A 412 10.91 -33.34 -11.62
N ALA A 413 11.22 -33.88 -10.44
CA ALA A 413 10.72 -35.19 -9.99
C ALA A 413 9.21 -35.19 -9.66
N PHE A 414 8.57 -34.03 -9.55
CA PHE A 414 7.11 -33.92 -9.35
C PHE A 414 6.40 -33.83 -10.71
N THR A 415 5.57 -34.81 -11.03
CA THR A 415 4.92 -34.92 -12.35
C THR A 415 3.43 -34.54 -12.35
N GLY A 416 2.85 -34.20 -11.18
CA GLY A 416 1.44 -33.85 -11.03
C GLY A 416 1.14 -32.37 -11.29
N ARG A 417 -0.13 -31.99 -11.06
CA ARG A 417 -0.58 -30.60 -10.90
C ARG A 417 -0.51 -30.23 -9.42
N LEU A 418 -0.22 -28.97 -9.13
CA LEU A 418 -0.21 -28.44 -7.76
C LEU A 418 -1.60 -27.91 -7.37
N LEU A 419 -2.27 -27.22 -8.29
CA LEU A 419 -3.55 -26.58 -8.03
C LEU A 419 -4.73 -27.42 -8.59
N ALA A 420 -5.77 -27.54 -7.78
CA ALA A 420 -7.05 -28.13 -8.17
C ALA A 420 -7.96 -27.05 -8.80
N ILE A 421 -7.70 -26.68 -10.06
CA ILE A 421 -8.38 -25.57 -10.73
C ILE A 421 -9.89 -25.82 -10.86
N ASP A 422 -10.32 -27.07 -11.01
CA ASP A 422 -11.72 -27.49 -11.01
C ASP A 422 -12.45 -27.23 -9.69
N ARG A 423 -11.71 -26.98 -8.61
CA ARG A 423 -12.22 -26.65 -7.26
C ARG A 423 -11.98 -25.18 -6.88
N ALA A 424 -11.36 -24.42 -7.75
CA ALA A 424 -11.19 -23.00 -7.52
C ALA A 424 -12.55 -22.29 -7.58
N ALA A 425 -12.81 -21.41 -6.62
CA ALA A 425 -13.99 -20.56 -6.61
C ALA A 425 -13.59 -19.11 -6.81
N LEU A 426 -14.21 -18.47 -7.79
CA LEU A 426 -14.10 -17.05 -8.06
C LEU A 426 -15.40 -16.39 -7.59
N GLN A 427 -15.29 -15.50 -6.62
CA GLN A 427 -16.42 -14.76 -6.07
C GLN A 427 -16.31 -13.31 -6.48
N GLU A 428 -17.31 -12.81 -7.18
CA GLU A 428 -17.45 -11.36 -7.38
C GLU A 428 -17.66 -10.68 -6.02
N PRO A 429 -17.15 -9.44 -5.88
CA PRO A 429 -17.20 -8.67 -4.65
C PRO A 429 -18.60 -8.27 -4.22
#